data_637c9f7eadb63190068410a28871ee34
#
_entry.id   637c9f7eadb63190068410a28871ee34
#
_cell.length_a   1.000
_cell.length_b   1.000
_cell.length_c   1.000
_cell.angle_alpha   90.00
_cell.angle_beta   90.00
_cell.angle_gamma   90.00
#
_symmetry.space_group_name_H-M   'P 1'
#
loop_
_entity.id
_entity.type
_entity.pdbx_description
1 polymer ?
#
loop_
_entity_poly.entity_id
_entity_poly.type
_entity_poly.pdbx_seq_one_letter_code
_entity_poly.pdbx_strand_id
1 'polypeptide(L)'
;KFQYHKPNVKLVLRKHQNYFEFDGSNKLPYLDAVAISFISDKQTAFLEFIKGNFDFLSGIDVSYKDELLDTYGELRTKYVHKLNFYKQDYLNTEYLGILMDDNQQNIALKDVQVRRALNLAFDRDLMIQYLRNNIGTPAHSGFIPKGLYGFQPDIGFQYDPKLAKELLSSAGYPNAQGIPVIYLNTTSSYVDLCEYIQHAWEKLGFKV
;
A
#
# COMPACT_ATOMS: atom_id res chain seq x y z
N LYS A 1 -23.82 -17.99 -8.63
CA LYS A 1 -25.18 -17.58 -8.20
C LYS A 1 -25.14 -17.22 -6.73
N PHE A 2 -25.76 -16.11 -6.33
CA PHE A 2 -25.93 -15.69 -4.94
C PHE A 2 -26.71 -16.75 -4.15
N GLN A 3 -26.25 -17.04 -2.93
CA GLN A 3 -26.90 -17.99 -2.03
C GLN A 3 -27.28 -17.36 -0.68
N TYR A 4 -26.35 -16.63 -0.05
CA TYR A 4 -26.52 -16.11 1.28
C TYR A 4 -25.59 -14.92 1.53
N HIS A 5 -26.06 -13.93 2.28
CA HIS A 5 -25.24 -12.82 2.76
C HIS A 5 -25.69 -12.39 4.15
N LYS A 6 -24.76 -12.34 5.07
CA LYS A 6 -24.88 -11.66 6.36
C LYS A 6 -23.82 -10.56 6.41
N PRO A 7 -24.23 -9.28 6.45
CA PRO A 7 -23.31 -8.15 6.46
C PRO A 7 -22.22 -8.31 7.53
N ASN A 8 -20.99 -7.98 7.16
CA ASN A 8 -19.79 -8.07 8.01
C ASN A 8 -19.48 -9.46 8.62
N VAL A 9 -20.14 -10.52 8.15
CA VAL A 9 -19.93 -11.89 8.65
C VAL A 9 -19.59 -12.83 7.53
N LYS A 10 -20.49 -13.01 6.55
CA LYS A 10 -20.31 -14.04 5.53
C LYS A 10 -21.10 -13.77 4.24
N LEU A 11 -20.45 -14.05 3.10
CA LEU A 11 -21.10 -14.14 1.79
C LEU A 11 -20.88 -15.54 1.21
N VAL A 12 -21.94 -16.15 0.67
CA VAL A 12 -21.85 -17.46 0.02
C VAL A 12 -22.39 -17.36 -1.40
N LEU A 13 -21.57 -17.81 -2.33
CA LEU A 13 -21.92 -17.96 -3.74
C LEU A 13 -21.91 -19.45 -4.10
N ARG A 14 -22.89 -19.92 -4.87
CA ARG A 14 -22.93 -21.27 -5.40
C ARG A 14 -22.73 -21.30 -6.90
N LYS A 15 -22.24 -22.43 -7.41
CA LYS A 15 -22.13 -22.75 -8.82
C LYS A 15 -23.45 -22.44 -9.55
N HIS A 16 -23.34 -21.78 -10.69
CA HIS A 16 -24.47 -21.59 -11.58
C HIS A 16 -24.50 -22.73 -12.60
N GLN A 17 -25.46 -23.63 -12.49
CA GLN A 17 -25.51 -24.84 -13.31
C GLN A 17 -25.60 -24.55 -14.81
N ASN A 18 -26.24 -23.44 -15.19
CA ASN A 18 -26.43 -23.00 -16.57
C ASN A 18 -25.43 -21.90 -16.97
N TYR A 19 -24.23 -21.87 -16.34
CA TYR A 19 -23.19 -20.97 -16.81
C TYR A 19 -22.72 -21.38 -18.19
N PHE A 20 -22.46 -20.43 -19.07
CA PHE A 20 -22.31 -20.65 -20.50
C PHE A 20 -20.86 -20.89 -20.96
N GLU A 21 -19.86 -20.51 -20.16
CA GLU A 21 -18.45 -20.61 -20.51
C GLU A 21 -17.89 -22.02 -20.24
N PHE A 22 -16.88 -22.37 -21.03
CA PHE A 22 -16.09 -23.57 -20.90
C PHE A 22 -14.59 -23.25 -20.92
N ASP A 23 -13.80 -24.06 -20.24
CA ASP A 23 -12.36 -24.14 -20.37
C ASP A 23 -12.02 -25.46 -21.04
N GLY A 24 -11.74 -25.42 -22.36
CA GLY A 24 -11.66 -26.60 -23.19
C GLY A 24 -12.99 -27.41 -23.19
N SER A 25 -12.95 -28.65 -22.73
CA SER A 25 -14.15 -29.50 -22.55
C SER A 25 -14.83 -29.35 -21.19
N ASN A 26 -14.23 -28.62 -20.24
CA ASN A 26 -14.74 -28.52 -18.88
C ASN A 26 -15.69 -27.32 -18.73
N LYS A 27 -16.90 -27.60 -18.24
CA LYS A 27 -17.89 -26.57 -18.00
C LYS A 27 -17.54 -25.76 -16.73
N LEU A 28 -17.49 -24.45 -16.86
CA LEU A 28 -17.25 -23.53 -15.72
C LEU A 28 -18.54 -23.28 -14.93
N PRO A 29 -18.40 -22.81 -13.66
CA PRO A 29 -17.20 -22.72 -12.86
C PRO A 29 -16.77 -24.07 -12.28
N TYR A 30 -15.48 -24.25 -11.96
CA TYR A 30 -14.97 -25.47 -11.35
C TYR A 30 -15.50 -25.68 -9.94
N LEU A 31 -15.48 -24.61 -9.12
CA LEU A 31 -15.87 -24.67 -7.72
C LEU A 31 -17.41 -24.80 -7.58
N ASP A 32 -17.85 -25.64 -6.67
CA ASP A 32 -19.28 -25.79 -6.35
C ASP A 32 -19.81 -24.62 -5.54
N ALA A 33 -18.97 -24.02 -4.67
CA ALA A 33 -19.31 -22.84 -3.89
C ALA A 33 -18.05 -22.04 -3.53
N VAL A 34 -18.25 -20.75 -3.26
CA VAL A 34 -17.27 -19.85 -2.64
C VAL A 34 -17.91 -19.23 -1.40
N ALA A 35 -17.30 -19.43 -0.25
CA ALA A 35 -17.73 -18.86 1.01
C ALA A 35 -16.70 -17.81 1.46
N ILE A 36 -17.08 -16.54 1.52
CA ILE A 36 -16.25 -15.42 1.94
C ILE A 36 -16.60 -15.07 3.37
N SER A 37 -15.64 -15.17 4.28
CA SER A 37 -15.77 -14.73 5.68
C SER A 37 -15.16 -13.34 5.85
N PHE A 38 -15.88 -12.45 6.52
CA PHE A 38 -15.42 -11.11 6.83
C PHE A 38 -14.87 -11.10 8.26
N ILE A 39 -13.55 -11.01 8.40
CA ILE A 39 -12.86 -10.93 9.68
C ILE A 39 -12.11 -9.61 9.71
N SER A 40 -12.49 -8.72 10.64
CA SER A 40 -11.92 -7.38 10.74
C SER A 40 -10.46 -7.42 11.21
N ASP A 41 -10.16 -8.29 12.17
CA ASP A 41 -8.81 -8.48 12.66
C ASP A 41 -7.99 -9.37 11.71
N LYS A 42 -6.98 -8.77 11.09
CA LYS A 42 -6.16 -9.42 10.06
C LYS A 42 -5.28 -10.54 10.63
N GLN A 43 -4.78 -10.37 11.84
CA GLN A 43 -4.00 -11.40 12.52
C GLN A 43 -4.84 -12.66 12.79
N THR A 44 -6.07 -12.49 13.26
CA THR A 44 -7.03 -13.58 13.45
C THR A 44 -7.33 -14.29 12.13
N ALA A 45 -7.57 -13.53 11.04
CA ALA A 45 -7.80 -14.12 9.71
C ALA A 45 -6.61 -14.97 9.24
N PHE A 46 -5.39 -14.47 9.43
CA PHE A 46 -4.17 -15.21 9.13
C PHE A 46 -4.03 -16.49 9.96
N LEU A 47 -4.27 -16.44 11.27
CA LEU A 47 -4.20 -17.62 12.12
C LEU A 47 -5.22 -18.69 11.73
N GLU A 48 -6.44 -18.31 11.38
CA GLU A 48 -7.47 -19.24 10.89
C GLU A 48 -7.08 -19.85 9.52
N PHE A 49 -6.45 -19.08 8.65
CA PHE A 49 -5.88 -19.59 7.39
C PHE A 49 -4.78 -20.62 7.64
N ILE A 50 -3.82 -20.35 8.54
CA ILE A 50 -2.73 -21.28 8.87
C ILE A 50 -3.24 -22.57 9.52
N LYS A 51 -4.36 -22.51 10.26
CA LYS A 51 -5.04 -23.70 10.82
C LYS A 51 -5.75 -24.54 9.74
N GLY A 52 -5.89 -24.03 8.51
CA GLY A 52 -6.60 -24.71 7.43
C GLY A 52 -8.11 -24.50 7.43
N ASN A 53 -8.60 -23.49 8.16
CA ASN A 53 -10.03 -23.13 8.16
C ASN A 53 -10.43 -22.30 6.94
N PHE A 54 -9.46 -21.82 6.16
CA PHE A 54 -9.63 -21.12 4.89
C PHE A 54 -8.70 -21.70 3.82
N ASP A 55 -9.22 -21.82 2.61
CA ASP A 55 -8.46 -22.27 1.43
C ASP A 55 -7.67 -21.14 0.77
N PHE A 56 -8.08 -19.89 1.01
CA PHE A 56 -7.51 -18.72 0.35
C PHE A 56 -7.53 -17.49 1.28
N LEU A 57 -6.43 -16.76 1.31
CA LEU A 57 -6.30 -15.46 1.98
C LEU A 57 -5.77 -14.44 0.98
N SER A 58 -6.49 -13.33 0.80
CA SER A 58 -6.09 -12.24 -0.09
C SER A 58 -5.43 -11.11 0.68
N GLY A 59 -4.28 -10.66 0.16
CA GLY A 59 -3.48 -9.60 0.74
C GLY A 59 -2.64 -10.06 1.93
N ILE A 60 -1.54 -9.35 2.15
CA ILE A 60 -0.65 -9.56 3.29
C ILE A 60 -0.67 -8.28 4.13
N ASP A 61 -1.07 -8.42 5.38
CA ASP A 61 -1.15 -7.31 6.32
C ASP A 61 0.15 -7.17 7.12
N VAL A 62 0.44 -5.94 7.54
CA VAL A 62 1.63 -5.61 8.34
C VAL A 62 1.73 -6.39 9.65
N SER A 63 0.59 -6.80 10.22
CA SER A 63 0.53 -7.53 11.49
C SER A 63 1.14 -8.93 11.44
N TYR A 64 1.24 -9.54 10.25
CA TYR A 64 1.78 -10.90 10.10
C TYR A 64 2.76 -11.06 8.93
N LYS A 65 3.08 -9.98 8.19
CA LYS A 65 4.00 -10.07 7.05
C LYS A 65 5.35 -10.69 7.42
N ASP A 66 5.94 -10.29 8.54
CA ASP A 66 7.24 -10.77 8.99
C ASP A 66 7.21 -12.20 9.52
N GLU A 67 6.05 -12.69 9.93
CA GLU A 67 5.82 -14.09 10.24
C GLU A 67 5.79 -14.96 8.99
N LEU A 68 5.18 -14.44 7.91
CA LEU A 68 4.94 -15.16 6.67
C LEU A 68 6.11 -15.06 5.69
N LEU A 69 6.70 -13.87 5.54
CA LEU A 69 7.68 -13.54 4.53
C LEU A 69 9.07 -13.25 5.13
N ASP A 70 10.09 -13.48 4.32
CA ASP A 70 11.43 -12.97 4.55
C ASP A 70 11.59 -11.51 4.06
N THR A 71 12.78 -10.96 4.17
CA THR A 71 13.11 -9.59 3.75
C THR A 71 13.12 -9.40 2.23
N TYR A 72 13.06 -10.48 1.45
CA TYR A 72 12.99 -10.45 -0.01
C TYR A 72 11.55 -10.60 -0.53
N GLY A 73 10.58 -10.72 0.37
CA GLY A 73 9.17 -10.92 0.02
C GLY A 73 8.86 -12.35 -0.44
N GLU A 74 9.68 -13.32 -0.05
CA GLU A 74 9.45 -14.74 -0.31
C GLU A 74 8.94 -15.45 0.94
N LEU A 75 8.22 -16.57 0.76
CA LEU A 75 7.75 -17.36 1.90
C LEU A 75 8.90 -17.83 2.76
N ARG A 76 8.78 -17.65 4.07
CA ARG A 76 9.69 -18.29 5.02
C ARG A 76 9.66 -19.81 4.88
N THR A 77 10.80 -20.45 5.09
CA THR A 77 11.03 -21.89 4.91
C THR A 77 9.95 -22.77 5.58
N LYS A 78 9.43 -22.35 6.73
CA LYS A 78 8.37 -23.09 7.45
C LYS A 78 7.02 -23.16 6.72
N TYR A 79 6.82 -22.32 5.71
CA TYR A 79 5.57 -22.23 4.93
C TYR A 79 5.69 -22.72 3.49
N VAL A 80 6.89 -22.85 2.93
CA VAL A 80 7.14 -23.23 1.53
C VAL A 80 6.43 -24.53 1.12
N HIS A 81 6.32 -25.51 2.03
CA HIS A 81 5.64 -26.78 1.75
C HIS A 81 4.17 -26.84 2.22
N LYS A 82 3.67 -25.75 2.79
CA LYS A 82 2.31 -25.69 3.35
C LYS A 82 1.40 -24.77 2.58
N LEU A 83 1.96 -23.73 1.96
CA LEU A 83 1.20 -22.67 1.30
C LEU A 83 1.69 -22.48 -0.13
N ASN A 84 0.76 -22.17 -1.01
CA ASN A 84 1.06 -21.61 -2.32
C ASN A 84 0.98 -20.10 -2.24
N PHE A 85 2.02 -19.41 -2.66
CA PHE A 85 2.10 -17.98 -2.64
C PHE A 85 2.12 -17.42 -4.06
N TYR A 86 1.18 -16.54 -4.38
CA TYR A 86 1.05 -15.91 -5.68
C TYR A 86 1.23 -14.41 -5.54
N LYS A 87 2.15 -13.86 -6.32
CA LYS A 87 2.38 -12.42 -6.48
C LYS A 87 1.93 -12.01 -7.88
N GLN A 88 1.21 -10.91 -7.97
CA GLN A 88 0.84 -10.32 -9.25
C GLN A 88 0.88 -8.80 -9.14
N ASP A 89 1.15 -8.13 -10.26
CA ASP A 89 1.11 -6.68 -10.31
C ASP A 89 -0.31 -6.19 -9.98
N TYR A 90 -0.39 -5.30 -9.00
CA TYR A 90 -1.62 -4.60 -8.66
C TYR A 90 -1.57 -3.21 -9.30
N LEU A 91 -2.43 -2.97 -10.28
CA LEU A 91 -2.42 -1.74 -11.10
C LEU A 91 -2.97 -0.56 -10.29
N ASN A 92 -2.32 -0.24 -9.20
CA ASN A 92 -2.66 0.83 -8.27
C ASN A 92 -1.42 1.62 -7.89
N THR A 93 -1.60 2.91 -7.63
CA THR A 93 -0.57 3.79 -7.08
C THR A 93 -1.07 4.37 -5.77
N GLU A 94 -0.37 4.10 -4.68
CA GLU A 94 -0.62 4.73 -3.39
C GLU A 94 0.08 6.08 -3.33
N TYR A 95 -0.60 7.10 -2.85
CA TYR A 95 -0.09 8.47 -2.84
C TYR A 95 -0.56 9.26 -1.64
N LEU A 96 0.18 10.31 -1.31
CA LEU A 96 -0.23 11.35 -0.37
C LEU A 96 -0.85 12.52 -1.13
N GLY A 97 -2.13 12.77 -0.91
CA GLY A 97 -2.81 13.97 -1.41
C GLY A 97 -2.47 15.18 -0.54
N ILE A 98 -2.03 16.27 -1.15
CA ILE A 98 -1.83 17.55 -0.46
C ILE A 98 -3.06 18.41 -0.69
N LEU A 99 -3.79 18.71 0.38
CA LEU A 99 -4.92 19.61 0.31
C LEU A 99 -4.41 21.05 0.14
N MET A 100 -4.80 21.73 -0.92
CA MET A 100 -4.40 23.11 -1.27
C MET A 100 -5.62 24.04 -1.33
N ASP A 101 -6.47 23.98 -0.32
CA ASP A 101 -7.63 24.86 -0.19
C ASP A 101 -7.22 26.27 0.24
N ASP A 102 -7.98 27.30 -0.19
CA ASP A 102 -7.74 28.69 0.17
C ASP A 102 -7.97 29.00 1.66
N ASN A 103 -8.78 28.19 2.31
CA ASN A 103 -9.05 28.27 3.76
C ASN A 103 -8.00 27.58 4.63
N GLN A 104 -6.90 27.08 4.05
CA GLN A 104 -5.91 26.32 4.79
C GLN A 104 -5.05 27.15 5.74
N GLN A 105 -4.81 26.56 6.90
CA GLN A 105 -3.87 27.09 7.88
C GLN A 105 -2.42 27.02 7.42
N ASN A 106 -2.08 26.12 6.46
CA ASN A 106 -0.72 25.92 5.99
C ASN A 106 -0.51 26.42 4.55
N ILE A 107 -0.34 27.75 4.42
CA ILE A 107 -0.11 28.39 3.13
C ILE A 107 1.21 27.96 2.47
N ALA A 108 2.19 27.51 3.24
CA ALA A 108 3.48 27.06 2.71
C ALA A 108 3.33 25.84 1.78
N LEU A 109 2.30 25.01 1.97
CA LEU A 109 2.02 23.87 1.08
C LEU A 109 1.58 24.29 -0.34
N LYS A 110 1.20 25.57 -0.55
CA LYS A 110 0.94 26.11 -1.88
C LYS A 110 2.22 26.37 -2.67
N ASP A 111 3.36 26.51 -2.01
CA ASP A 111 4.64 26.65 -2.68
C ASP A 111 5.08 25.31 -3.28
N VAL A 112 5.40 25.32 -4.58
CA VAL A 112 5.85 24.12 -5.29
C VAL A 112 7.18 23.60 -4.78
N GLN A 113 8.08 24.47 -4.31
CA GLN A 113 9.37 24.07 -3.77
C GLN A 113 9.21 23.31 -2.43
N VAL A 114 8.28 23.75 -1.59
CA VAL A 114 7.94 23.04 -0.34
C VAL A 114 7.38 21.65 -0.66
N ARG A 115 6.46 21.52 -1.60
CA ARG A 115 5.91 20.21 -2.00
C ARG A 115 6.98 19.29 -2.61
N ARG A 116 7.90 19.84 -3.40
CA ARG A 116 9.05 19.08 -3.92
C ARG A 116 9.97 18.63 -2.80
N ALA A 117 10.26 19.48 -1.85
CA ALA A 117 11.08 19.14 -0.68
C ALA A 117 10.47 17.97 0.12
N LEU A 118 9.16 18.00 0.37
CA LEU A 118 8.44 16.89 1.00
C LEU A 118 8.58 15.56 0.24
N ASN A 119 8.53 15.62 -1.11
CA ASN A 119 8.70 14.44 -1.96
C ASN A 119 10.12 13.86 -1.94
N LEU A 120 11.15 14.73 -1.89
CA LEU A 120 12.56 14.33 -1.91
C LEU A 120 13.05 13.85 -0.54
N ALA A 121 12.28 14.10 0.52
CA ALA A 121 12.70 13.93 1.91
C ALA A 121 12.74 12.48 2.40
N PHE A 122 12.02 11.56 1.79
CA PHE A 122 11.93 10.18 2.25
C PHE A 122 12.36 9.17 1.19
N ASP A 123 13.05 8.15 1.64
CA ASP A 123 13.57 7.06 0.81
C ASP A 123 12.48 6.01 0.58
N ARG A 124 11.96 5.95 -0.64
CA ARG A 124 10.91 5.00 -1.04
C ARG A 124 11.40 3.56 -1.13
N ASP A 125 12.67 3.37 -1.50
CA ASP A 125 13.28 2.03 -1.60
C ASP A 125 13.38 1.41 -0.21
N LEU A 126 13.96 2.13 0.75
CA LEU A 126 14.03 1.69 2.14
C LEU A 126 12.64 1.51 2.76
N MET A 127 11.68 2.39 2.44
CA MET A 127 10.31 2.27 2.91
C MET A 127 9.66 0.94 2.47
N ILE A 128 9.77 0.60 1.18
CA ILE A 128 9.23 -0.66 0.65
C ILE A 128 9.99 -1.86 1.19
N GLN A 129 11.31 -1.76 1.29
CA GLN A 129 12.14 -2.83 1.84
C GLN A 129 11.76 -3.20 3.27
N TYR A 130 11.66 -2.21 4.16
CA TYR A 130 11.46 -2.46 5.59
C TYR A 130 9.98 -2.61 5.98
N LEU A 131 9.10 -1.83 5.37
CA LEU A 131 7.69 -1.83 5.75
C LEU A 131 6.82 -2.76 4.91
N ARG A 132 7.32 -3.24 3.77
CA ARG A 132 6.56 -4.11 2.85
C ARG A 132 7.32 -5.35 2.41
N ASN A 133 8.49 -5.66 3.01
CA ASN A 133 9.31 -6.83 2.68
C ASN A 133 9.57 -6.95 1.17
N ASN A 134 9.85 -5.84 0.50
CA ASN A 134 10.01 -5.75 -0.96
C ASN A 134 8.77 -6.19 -1.77
N ILE A 135 7.57 -6.21 -1.18
CA ILE A 135 6.32 -6.35 -1.92
C ILE A 135 5.82 -4.96 -2.32
N GLY A 136 5.68 -4.75 -3.61
CA GLY A 136 5.39 -3.47 -4.23
C GLY A 136 6.60 -2.88 -4.93
N THR A 137 6.38 -1.77 -5.64
CA THR A 137 7.42 -1.05 -6.39
C THR A 137 7.53 0.37 -5.84
N PRO A 138 8.73 0.85 -5.47
CA PRO A 138 8.94 2.24 -5.10
C PRO A 138 8.47 3.19 -6.22
N ALA A 139 7.69 4.20 -5.89
CA ALA A 139 7.08 5.09 -6.88
C ALA A 139 8.06 6.19 -7.35
N HIS A 140 9.03 5.79 -8.18
CA HIS A 140 9.94 6.70 -8.88
C HIS A 140 9.43 7.14 -10.26
N SER A 141 8.33 6.56 -10.72
CA SER A 141 7.78 6.72 -12.08
C SER A 141 6.58 7.68 -12.15
N GLY A 142 6.23 8.34 -11.08
CA GLY A 142 5.04 9.19 -11.02
C GLY A 142 3.76 8.40 -10.76
N PHE A 143 2.62 8.87 -11.29
CA PHE A 143 1.28 8.40 -10.90
C PHE A 143 0.80 7.15 -11.66
N ILE A 144 1.32 6.91 -12.87
CA ILE A 144 0.89 5.75 -13.69
C ILE A 144 1.70 4.52 -13.23
N PRO A 145 1.06 3.45 -12.70
CA PRO A 145 1.77 2.28 -12.22
C PRO A 145 2.34 1.44 -13.38
N LYS A 146 3.40 0.69 -13.07
CA LYS A 146 3.98 -0.28 -13.98
C LYS A 146 2.90 -1.28 -14.44
N GLY A 147 2.87 -1.53 -15.75
CA GLY A 147 1.88 -2.41 -16.38
C GLY A 147 0.74 -1.66 -17.09
N LEU A 148 0.57 -0.37 -16.85
CA LEU A 148 -0.37 0.45 -17.61
C LEU A 148 0.30 1.18 -18.77
N TYR A 149 -0.49 1.42 -19.83
CA TYR A 149 -0.05 2.26 -20.94
C TYR A 149 0.26 3.68 -20.45
N GLY A 150 1.38 4.23 -20.90
CA GLY A 150 1.85 5.55 -20.47
C GLY A 150 2.75 5.52 -19.24
N PHE A 151 3.05 4.35 -18.67
CA PHE A 151 4.08 4.22 -17.63
C PHE A 151 5.42 4.73 -18.17
N GLN A 152 6.08 5.58 -17.40
CA GLN A 152 7.42 6.09 -17.68
C GLN A 152 8.28 5.91 -16.43
N PRO A 153 9.38 5.15 -16.50
CA PRO A 153 10.29 5.01 -15.37
C PRO A 153 10.99 6.34 -15.07
N ASP A 154 11.35 6.56 -13.83
CA ASP A 154 12.26 7.61 -13.35
C ASP A 154 11.86 9.07 -13.65
N ILE A 155 10.57 9.33 -13.91
CA ILE A 155 10.05 10.71 -14.08
C ILE A 155 9.60 11.35 -12.76
N GLY A 156 9.54 10.57 -11.69
CA GLY A 156 9.13 11.03 -10.36
C GLY A 156 10.31 11.55 -9.52
N PHE A 157 10.09 11.59 -8.22
CA PHE A 157 11.06 12.11 -7.27
C PHE A 157 11.97 11.01 -6.73
N GLN A 158 13.26 11.22 -6.79
CA GLN A 158 14.28 10.41 -6.12
C GLN A 158 14.52 10.93 -4.70
N TYR A 159 15.03 10.10 -3.81
CA TYR A 159 15.41 10.51 -2.46
C TYR A 159 16.62 11.43 -2.50
N ASP A 160 16.46 12.69 -2.13
CA ASP A 160 17.53 13.68 -2.03
C ASP A 160 17.23 14.70 -0.91
N PRO A 161 17.55 14.37 0.34
CA PRO A 161 17.29 15.25 1.47
C PRO A 161 18.17 16.52 1.45
N LYS A 162 19.28 16.53 0.71
CA LYS A 162 20.12 17.71 0.53
C LYS A 162 19.41 18.71 -0.37
N LEU A 163 18.96 18.28 -1.54
CA LEU A 163 18.18 19.12 -2.44
C LEU A 163 16.87 19.58 -1.78
N ALA A 164 16.23 18.73 -0.96
CA ALA A 164 15.05 19.12 -0.20
C ALA A 164 15.32 20.33 0.72
N LYS A 165 16.45 20.36 1.43
CA LYS A 165 16.85 21.51 2.26
C LYS A 165 17.14 22.76 1.44
N GLU A 166 17.77 22.61 0.29
CA GLU A 166 18.06 23.73 -0.63
C GLU A 166 16.75 24.35 -1.14
N LEU A 167 15.78 23.53 -1.53
CA LEU A 167 14.46 23.98 -1.97
C LEU A 167 13.68 24.72 -0.88
N LEU A 168 13.71 24.21 0.36
CA LEU A 168 13.09 24.87 1.50
C LEU A 168 13.71 26.25 1.76
N SER A 169 15.03 26.32 1.70
CA SER A 169 15.75 27.60 1.87
C SER A 169 15.40 28.59 0.78
N SER A 170 15.32 28.14 -0.48
CA SER A 170 14.95 28.97 -1.64
C SER A 170 13.51 29.46 -1.58
N ALA A 171 12.62 28.65 -0.95
CA ALA A 171 11.22 29.04 -0.71
C ALA A 171 11.05 30.00 0.49
N GLY A 172 12.14 30.35 1.17
CA GLY A 172 12.09 31.22 2.36
C GLY A 172 11.84 30.51 3.68
N TYR A 173 11.92 29.17 3.71
CA TYR A 173 11.67 28.33 4.89
C TYR A 173 12.89 27.49 5.27
N PRO A 174 14.07 28.08 5.56
CA PRO A 174 15.26 27.30 5.92
C PRO A 174 14.97 26.41 7.15
N ASN A 175 15.31 25.12 7.04
CA ASN A 175 14.97 24.12 8.05
C ASN A 175 13.48 24.08 8.41
N ALA A 176 12.60 24.33 7.46
CA ALA A 176 11.14 24.41 7.59
C ALA A 176 10.64 25.44 8.64
N GLN A 177 11.49 26.43 9.01
CA GLN A 177 11.10 27.48 9.95
C GLN A 177 9.96 28.33 9.39
N GLY A 178 8.94 28.56 10.22
CA GLY A 178 7.76 29.36 9.82
C GLY A 178 6.66 28.53 9.11
N ILE A 179 6.92 27.28 8.77
CA ILE A 179 5.89 26.38 8.26
C ILE A 179 5.01 25.89 9.42
N PRO A 180 3.68 26.06 9.36
CA PRO A 180 2.76 25.50 10.35
C PRO A 180 2.81 23.99 10.41
N VAL A 181 2.25 23.39 11.47
CA VAL A 181 2.15 21.93 11.64
C VAL A 181 1.46 21.30 10.42
N ILE A 182 2.05 20.23 9.90
CA ILE A 182 1.44 19.40 8.86
C ILE A 182 0.71 18.24 9.53
N TYR A 183 -0.57 18.06 9.19
CA TYR A 183 -1.36 16.94 9.69
C TYR A 183 -1.43 15.85 8.64
N LEU A 184 -0.85 14.68 8.96
CA LEU A 184 -1.00 13.47 8.15
C LEU A 184 -2.22 12.69 8.61
N ASN A 185 -3.21 12.55 7.72
CA ASN A 185 -4.41 11.77 7.97
C ASN A 185 -4.36 10.47 7.17
N THR A 186 -4.57 9.35 7.83
CA THR A 186 -4.50 8.03 7.21
C THR A 186 -5.48 7.04 7.86
N THR A 187 -5.58 5.85 7.26
CA THR A 187 -6.27 4.70 7.85
C THR A 187 -5.31 3.83 8.64
N SER A 188 -5.83 2.95 9.49
CA SER A 188 -5.02 2.03 10.29
C SER A 188 -4.03 1.18 9.47
N SER A 189 -4.35 0.90 8.21
CA SER A 189 -3.50 0.07 7.33
C SER A 189 -2.24 0.77 6.83
N TYR A 190 -2.12 2.09 6.98
CA TYR A 190 -1.00 2.89 6.45
C TYR A 190 -0.29 3.72 7.52
N VAL A 191 -0.57 3.47 8.79
CA VAL A 191 0.03 4.23 9.91
C VAL A 191 1.54 4.12 9.87
N ASP A 192 2.09 2.93 9.68
CA ASP A 192 3.52 2.67 9.61
C ASP A 192 4.23 3.43 8.48
N LEU A 193 3.58 3.56 7.31
CA LEU A 193 4.09 4.36 6.20
C LEU A 193 4.07 5.86 6.53
N CYS A 194 2.99 6.34 7.17
CA CYS A 194 2.88 7.72 7.58
C CYS A 194 3.90 8.07 8.67
N GLU A 195 4.14 7.20 9.64
CA GLU A 195 5.18 7.38 10.67
C GLU A 195 6.58 7.45 10.05
N TYR A 196 6.88 6.59 9.08
CA TYR A 196 8.15 6.64 8.34
C TYR A 196 8.34 7.98 7.63
N ILE A 197 7.30 8.46 6.94
CA ILE A 197 7.31 9.75 6.24
C ILE A 197 7.39 10.91 7.23
N GLN A 198 6.64 10.87 8.33
CA GLN A 198 6.71 11.84 9.41
C GLN A 198 8.13 12.01 9.91
N HIS A 199 8.81 10.92 10.29
CA HIS A 199 10.19 10.97 10.76
C HIS A 199 11.16 11.55 9.72
N ALA A 200 10.93 11.25 8.43
CA ALA A 200 11.76 11.83 7.38
C ALA A 200 11.56 13.34 7.23
N TRP A 201 10.32 13.82 7.33
CA TRP A 201 10.01 15.25 7.28
C TRP A 201 10.48 15.99 8.52
N GLU A 202 10.38 15.39 9.70
CA GLU A 202 10.92 15.97 10.96
C GLU A 202 12.43 16.17 10.90
N LYS A 203 13.19 15.29 10.21
CA LYS A 203 14.65 15.48 9.98
C LYS A 203 14.98 16.70 9.11
N LEU A 204 14.03 17.20 8.33
CA LEU A 204 14.15 18.46 7.59
C LEU A 204 13.71 19.68 8.41
N GLY A 205 13.14 19.47 9.60
CA GLY A 205 12.66 20.51 10.50
C GLY A 205 11.16 20.77 10.46
N PHE A 206 10.39 20.00 9.66
CA PHE A 206 8.93 20.11 9.71
C PHE A 206 8.38 19.68 11.05
N LYS A 207 7.27 20.26 11.44
CA LYS A 207 6.40 19.77 12.53
C LYS A 207 5.25 18.99 11.90
N VAL A 208 5.11 17.71 12.24
CA VAL A 208 4.14 16.81 11.65
C VAL A 208 3.31 16.11 12.72
#